data_e8393d0bb51a17ff19124cdfbce0dbfb
#
_entry.id   e8393d0bb51a17ff19124cdfbce0dbfb
#
_cell.length_a   1.000
_cell.length_b   1.000
_cell.length_c   1.000
_cell.angle_alpha   90.00
_cell.angle_beta   90.00
_cell.angle_gamma   90.00
#
_symmetry.space_group_name_H-M   'P 1'
#
loop_
_entity.id
_entity.type
_entity.pdbx_description
1 polymer ?
#
loop_
_entity_poly.entity_id
_entity_poly.type
_entity_poly.pdbx_seq_one_letter_code
_entity_poly.pdbx_strand_id
1 'polypeptide(L)'
;MNPNSLTNRNPRIDPSIRLRRAIHSNDALLARRILKSHPHLLHNPDLSLTGNASSNLHLAASLGHLPICKLLLELGHEADTPALNDDHQTALMLAAAAGHTEVVHLLSEHDPASILRQDARGRDAIMEASLHGHDTLVQILLTYAPGGAAAALAQADVDGNTALHFASSNGNLLVLRTLLAAGADAGRMNAWSWTAEAYSATVQAEVYLKTLVGEVERRKQARREGEAAAKTGGAVRLVGQEVGD
;
A
#
# COMPACT_ATOMS: atom_id res chain seq x y z
N MET A 1 39.97 -30.35 -45.56
CA MET A 1 38.98 -29.35 -45.11
C MET A 1 37.89 -30.09 -44.40
N ASN A 2 37.77 -29.93 -43.08
CA ASN A 2 36.89 -30.72 -42.24
C ASN A 2 35.62 -29.87 -41.91
N PRO A 3 34.45 -30.16 -42.48
CA PRO A 3 33.26 -29.32 -42.32
C PRO A 3 32.36 -29.75 -41.15
N ASN A 4 32.93 -30.18 -40.01
CA ASN A 4 32.15 -30.63 -38.86
C ASN A 4 32.64 -30.00 -37.55
N SER A 5 32.49 -28.67 -37.46
CA SER A 5 32.52 -27.99 -36.13
C SER A 5 31.28 -27.15 -35.95
N LEU A 6 30.10 -27.69 -36.30
CA LEU A 6 28.85 -27.21 -35.73
C LEU A 6 28.80 -27.71 -34.30
N THR A 7 29.41 -26.94 -33.40
CA THR A 7 29.24 -27.11 -31.97
C THR A 7 27.74 -27.05 -31.69
N ASN A 8 27.20 -28.21 -31.37
CA ASN A 8 25.86 -28.41 -30.86
C ASN A 8 25.74 -27.67 -29.49
N ARG A 9 25.70 -26.34 -29.56
CA ARG A 9 25.34 -25.50 -28.39
C ARG A 9 23.86 -25.67 -28.20
N ASN A 10 23.47 -26.65 -27.37
CA ASN A 10 22.17 -26.66 -26.76
C ASN A 10 21.83 -25.20 -26.37
N PRO A 11 20.80 -24.58 -26.91
CA PRO A 11 20.49 -23.19 -26.59
C PRO A 11 20.32 -23.08 -25.09
N ARG A 12 21.36 -22.62 -24.39
CA ARG A 12 21.27 -22.39 -22.95
C ARG A 12 20.20 -21.32 -22.76
N ILE A 13 19.14 -21.67 -22.04
CA ILE A 13 18.10 -20.71 -21.69
C ILE A 13 18.76 -19.49 -21.06
N ASP A 14 18.41 -18.31 -21.56
CA ASP A 14 18.93 -17.04 -21.06
C ASP A 14 18.82 -16.96 -19.52
N PRO A 15 19.88 -16.57 -18.81
CA PRO A 15 19.86 -16.45 -17.37
C PRO A 15 18.74 -15.54 -16.83
N SER A 16 18.33 -14.50 -17.57
CA SER A 16 17.21 -13.63 -17.19
C SER A 16 15.88 -14.41 -17.19
N ILE A 17 15.63 -15.20 -18.22
CA ILE A 17 14.45 -16.07 -18.32
C ILE A 17 14.46 -17.12 -17.20
N ARG A 18 15.62 -17.70 -16.91
CA ARG A 18 15.77 -18.66 -15.82
C ARG A 18 15.50 -18.03 -14.46
N LEU A 19 15.97 -16.80 -14.23
CA LEU A 19 15.71 -16.06 -13.00
C LEU A 19 14.21 -15.80 -12.82
N ARG A 20 13.53 -15.31 -13.87
CA ARG A 20 12.07 -15.07 -13.81
C ARG A 20 11.30 -16.35 -13.55
N ARG A 21 11.66 -17.48 -14.16
CA ARG A 21 11.05 -18.77 -13.86
C ARG A 21 11.29 -19.20 -12.41
N ALA A 22 12.50 -18.98 -11.88
CA ALA A 22 12.79 -19.24 -10.47
C ALA A 22 11.92 -18.37 -9.53
N ILE A 23 11.71 -17.09 -9.89
CA ILE A 23 10.81 -16.20 -9.16
C ILE A 23 9.36 -16.71 -9.24
N HIS A 24 8.86 -17.03 -10.42
CA HIS A 24 7.50 -17.58 -10.58
C HIS A 24 7.27 -18.87 -9.79
N SER A 25 8.26 -19.75 -9.71
CA SER A 25 8.17 -21.00 -8.96
C SER A 25 8.50 -20.89 -7.48
N ASN A 26 8.75 -19.66 -6.98
CA ASN A 26 9.18 -19.38 -5.60
C ASN A 26 10.46 -20.14 -5.19
N ASP A 27 11.38 -20.40 -6.15
CA ASP A 27 12.65 -21.07 -5.87
C ASP A 27 13.75 -20.04 -5.52
N ALA A 28 13.76 -19.63 -4.26
CA ALA A 28 14.74 -18.66 -3.74
C ALA A 28 16.20 -19.18 -3.81
N LEU A 29 16.41 -20.51 -3.74
CA LEU A 29 17.75 -21.08 -3.82
C LEU A 29 18.30 -21.00 -5.24
N LEU A 30 17.48 -21.31 -6.24
CA LEU A 30 17.84 -21.15 -7.65
C LEU A 30 18.04 -19.69 -8.01
N ALA A 31 17.13 -18.79 -7.56
CA ALA A 31 17.27 -17.35 -7.75
C ALA A 31 18.59 -16.83 -7.16
N ARG A 32 18.92 -17.17 -5.92
CA ARG A 32 20.20 -16.81 -5.26
C ARG A 32 21.42 -17.31 -6.05
N ARG A 33 21.39 -18.53 -6.57
CA ARG A 33 22.48 -19.10 -7.37
C ARG A 33 22.66 -18.35 -8.68
N ILE A 34 21.56 -18.01 -9.36
CA ILE A 34 21.60 -17.26 -10.61
C ILE A 34 22.14 -15.85 -10.37
N LEU A 35 21.63 -15.14 -9.38
CA LEU A 35 22.07 -13.77 -9.04
C LEU A 35 23.54 -13.73 -8.58
N LYS A 36 24.02 -14.76 -7.87
CA LYS A 36 25.45 -14.87 -7.52
C LYS A 36 26.36 -14.98 -8.75
N SER A 37 25.91 -15.69 -9.80
CA SER A 37 26.69 -15.84 -11.04
C SER A 37 26.46 -14.71 -12.05
N HIS A 38 25.33 -13.98 -11.95
CA HIS A 38 24.93 -12.89 -12.83
C HIS A 38 24.36 -11.72 -12.03
N PRO A 39 25.19 -10.98 -11.25
CA PRO A 39 24.70 -9.90 -10.37
C PRO A 39 23.97 -8.78 -11.11
N HIS A 40 24.34 -8.52 -12.38
CA HIS A 40 23.70 -7.51 -13.22
C HIS A 40 22.22 -7.75 -13.48
N LEU A 41 21.72 -8.98 -13.25
CA LEU A 41 20.30 -9.31 -13.42
C LEU A 41 19.44 -8.87 -12.21
N LEU A 42 20.04 -8.40 -11.13
CA LEU A 42 19.30 -7.98 -9.93
C LEU A 42 18.23 -6.94 -10.26
N HIS A 43 18.60 -5.91 -11.00
CA HIS A 43 17.74 -4.80 -11.39
C HIS A 43 17.15 -4.92 -12.81
N ASN A 44 17.26 -6.10 -13.43
CA ASN A 44 16.84 -6.29 -14.82
C ASN A 44 15.31 -6.18 -14.97
N PRO A 45 14.76 -5.12 -15.61
CA PRO A 45 13.34 -4.96 -15.83
C PRO A 45 12.81 -5.93 -16.89
N ASP A 46 11.51 -6.22 -16.85
CA ASP A 46 10.83 -6.97 -17.89
C ASP A 46 10.40 -6.04 -19.04
N LEU A 47 11.19 -6.01 -20.06
CA LEU A 47 10.93 -5.22 -21.27
C LEU A 47 10.02 -5.94 -22.28
N SER A 48 9.39 -7.06 -21.91
CA SER A 48 8.37 -7.69 -22.77
C SER A 48 7.11 -6.82 -22.84
N LEU A 49 6.31 -6.97 -23.90
CA LEU A 49 5.06 -6.22 -24.09
C LEU A 49 4.06 -6.33 -22.92
N THR A 50 4.18 -7.40 -22.14
CA THR A 50 3.32 -7.66 -20.97
C THR A 50 4.03 -7.41 -19.64
N GLY A 51 5.34 -7.13 -19.69
CA GLY A 51 6.18 -7.02 -18.48
C GLY A 51 6.12 -5.67 -17.79
N ASN A 52 5.61 -4.64 -18.48
CA ASN A 52 5.45 -3.28 -17.94
C ASN A 52 6.71 -2.76 -17.23
N ALA A 53 7.90 -3.03 -17.79
CA ALA A 53 9.21 -2.76 -17.19
C ALA A 53 9.35 -3.18 -15.71
N SER A 54 8.53 -4.14 -15.26
CA SER A 54 8.50 -4.63 -13.88
C SER A 54 9.84 -5.28 -13.50
N SER A 55 10.44 -4.83 -12.40
CA SER A 55 11.66 -5.44 -11.85
C SER A 55 11.37 -6.82 -11.26
N ASN A 56 12.44 -7.55 -10.91
CA ASN A 56 12.32 -8.83 -10.23
C ASN A 56 11.57 -8.73 -8.89
N LEU A 57 11.70 -7.58 -8.18
CA LEU A 57 10.98 -7.35 -6.93
C LEU A 57 9.49 -7.10 -7.17
N HIS A 58 9.12 -6.35 -8.21
CA HIS A 58 7.71 -6.18 -8.61
C HIS A 58 7.05 -7.54 -8.85
N LEU A 59 7.69 -8.41 -9.62
CA LEU A 59 7.20 -9.74 -9.91
C LEU A 59 7.07 -10.60 -8.65
N ALA A 60 8.09 -10.63 -7.79
CA ALA A 60 8.06 -11.39 -6.55
C ALA A 60 7.00 -10.87 -5.59
N ALA A 61 6.81 -9.56 -5.52
CA ALA A 61 5.83 -8.89 -4.66
C ALA A 61 4.39 -9.14 -5.12
N SER A 62 4.13 -9.04 -6.43
CA SER A 62 2.81 -9.33 -7.01
C SER A 62 2.37 -10.80 -6.86
N LEU A 63 3.34 -11.72 -6.77
CA LEU A 63 3.11 -13.15 -6.55
C LEU A 63 3.10 -13.55 -5.05
N GLY A 64 3.43 -12.64 -4.15
CA GLY A 64 3.48 -12.91 -2.71
C GLY A 64 4.66 -13.77 -2.24
N HIS A 65 5.74 -13.82 -3.01
CA HIS A 65 6.89 -14.69 -2.73
C HIS A 65 7.86 -14.05 -1.72
N LEU A 66 7.46 -14.03 -0.45
CA LEU A 66 8.22 -13.46 0.65
C LEU A 66 9.70 -13.87 0.69
N PRO A 67 10.10 -15.18 0.52
CA PRO A 67 11.50 -15.57 0.54
C PRO A 67 12.33 -14.91 -0.56
N ILE A 68 11.73 -14.69 -1.73
CA ILE A 68 12.39 -14.04 -2.86
C ILE A 68 12.47 -12.54 -2.63
N CYS A 69 11.41 -11.89 -2.12
CA CYS A 69 11.44 -10.47 -1.76
C CYS A 69 12.57 -10.20 -0.75
N LYS A 70 12.67 -11.00 0.31
CA LYS A 70 13.78 -10.91 1.29
C LYS A 70 15.14 -11.05 0.62
N LEU A 71 15.31 -12.08 -0.24
CA LEU A 71 16.55 -12.30 -0.97
C LEU A 71 16.95 -11.10 -1.83
N LEU A 72 16.01 -10.52 -2.58
CA LEU A 72 16.28 -9.39 -3.46
C LEU A 72 16.69 -8.14 -2.67
N LEU A 73 16.00 -7.84 -1.56
CA LEU A 73 16.34 -6.73 -0.68
C LEU A 73 17.71 -6.94 0.00
N GLU A 74 18.01 -8.16 0.48
CA GLU A 74 19.33 -8.53 1.03
C GLU A 74 20.48 -8.31 0.03
N LEU A 75 20.21 -8.51 -1.27
CA LEU A 75 21.18 -8.29 -2.34
C LEU A 75 21.28 -6.83 -2.80
N GLY A 76 20.53 -5.91 -2.18
CA GLY A 76 20.59 -4.48 -2.46
C GLY A 76 19.63 -4.01 -3.55
N HIS A 77 18.60 -4.79 -3.90
CA HIS A 77 17.51 -4.26 -4.72
C HIS A 77 16.81 -3.16 -3.92
N GLU A 78 16.63 -1.99 -4.53
CA GLU A 78 16.06 -0.79 -3.90
C GLU A 78 16.92 -0.18 -2.75
N ALA A 79 18.25 -0.42 -2.76
CA ALA A 79 19.14 0.15 -1.75
C ALA A 79 19.15 1.70 -1.75
N ASP A 80 19.03 2.31 -2.92
CA ASP A 80 19.07 3.77 -3.07
C ASP A 80 17.67 4.37 -3.23
N THR A 81 16.85 3.77 -4.09
CA THR A 81 15.49 4.26 -4.41
C THR A 81 14.59 3.09 -4.79
N PRO A 82 13.29 3.15 -4.46
CA PRO A 82 12.33 2.16 -4.93
C PRO A 82 12.31 2.10 -6.47
N ALA A 83 12.33 0.89 -7.03
CA ALA A 83 12.13 0.69 -8.45
C ALA A 83 10.69 1.03 -8.84
N LEU A 84 10.52 1.60 -10.02
CA LEU A 84 9.21 1.90 -10.59
C LEU A 84 9.05 1.15 -11.91
N ASN A 85 7.84 0.64 -12.17
CA ASN A 85 7.48 0.11 -13.48
C ASN A 85 7.02 1.26 -14.42
N ASP A 86 6.55 0.94 -15.64
CA ASP A 86 6.08 1.95 -16.61
C ASP A 86 4.84 2.72 -16.14
N ASP A 87 4.03 2.14 -15.25
CA ASP A 87 2.89 2.81 -14.62
C ASP A 87 3.29 3.58 -13.34
N HIS A 88 4.59 3.73 -13.07
CA HIS A 88 5.16 4.32 -11.86
C HIS A 88 4.77 3.60 -10.56
N GLN A 89 4.35 2.34 -10.65
CA GLN A 89 4.00 1.54 -9.48
C GLN A 89 5.26 1.01 -8.79
N THR A 90 5.22 0.96 -7.47
CA THR A 90 6.23 0.28 -6.64
C THR A 90 5.86 -1.19 -6.42
N ALA A 91 6.83 -2.00 -5.99
CA ALA A 91 6.58 -3.38 -5.57
C ALA A 91 5.56 -3.47 -4.42
N LEU A 92 5.56 -2.47 -3.51
CA LEU A 92 4.58 -2.36 -2.41
C LEU A 92 3.15 -2.19 -2.92
N MET A 93 2.91 -1.34 -3.93
CA MET A 93 1.58 -1.15 -4.53
C MET A 93 1.06 -2.45 -5.14
N LEU A 94 1.91 -3.18 -5.87
CA LEU A 94 1.52 -4.47 -6.47
C LEU A 94 1.21 -5.54 -5.40
N ALA A 95 2.01 -5.59 -4.32
CA ALA A 95 1.73 -6.49 -3.20
C ALA A 95 0.43 -6.11 -2.47
N ALA A 96 0.16 -4.81 -2.32
CA ALA A 96 -1.06 -4.29 -1.69
C ALA A 96 -2.30 -4.59 -2.52
N ALA A 97 -2.24 -4.41 -3.84
CA ALA A 97 -3.32 -4.76 -4.77
C ALA A 97 -3.61 -6.27 -4.77
N ALA A 98 -2.57 -7.11 -4.67
CA ALA A 98 -2.69 -8.57 -4.67
C ALA A 98 -3.05 -9.18 -3.30
N GLY A 99 -3.04 -8.40 -2.21
CA GLY A 99 -3.43 -8.89 -0.88
C GLY A 99 -2.32 -9.62 -0.09
N HIS A 100 -1.06 -9.46 -0.46
CA HIS A 100 0.06 -10.21 0.13
C HIS A 100 0.59 -9.60 1.43
N THR A 101 -0.07 -9.91 2.55
CA THR A 101 0.16 -9.30 3.87
C THR A 101 1.61 -9.34 4.33
N GLU A 102 2.26 -10.49 4.25
CA GLU A 102 3.65 -10.65 4.72
C GLU A 102 4.65 -9.85 3.86
N VAL A 103 4.39 -9.76 2.56
CA VAL A 103 5.23 -8.97 1.64
C VAL A 103 5.02 -7.48 1.88
N VAL A 104 3.76 -7.04 2.06
CA VAL A 104 3.45 -5.64 2.40
C VAL A 104 4.11 -5.24 3.71
N HIS A 105 4.05 -6.08 4.74
CA HIS A 105 4.73 -5.82 6.01
C HIS A 105 6.26 -5.65 5.82
N LEU A 106 6.89 -6.59 5.10
CA LEU A 106 8.32 -6.54 4.81
C LEU A 106 8.72 -5.26 4.06
N LEU A 107 7.99 -4.90 3.00
CA LEU A 107 8.30 -3.73 2.17
C LEU A 107 8.04 -2.42 2.90
N SER A 108 6.96 -2.35 3.71
CA SER A 108 6.64 -1.17 4.53
C SER A 108 7.65 -0.95 5.66
N GLU A 109 8.21 -2.01 6.22
CA GLU A 109 9.28 -1.93 7.22
C GLU A 109 10.61 -1.51 6.58
N HIS A 110 10.90 -2.01 5.36
CA HIS A 110 12.13 -1.70 4.62
C HIS A 110 12.17 -0.24 4.15
N ASP A 111 11.10 0.24 3.51
CA ASP A 111 10.96 1.63 3.06
C ASP A 111 9.55 2.17 3.35
N PRO A 112 9.34 2.77 4.54
CA PRO A 112 8.05 3.39 4.87
C PRO A 112 7.64 4.52 3.92
N ALA A 113 8.60 5.21 3.27
CA ALA A 113 8.30 6.31 2.36
C ALA A 113 7.58 5.83 1.09
N SER A 114 7.76 4.57 0.71
CA SER A 114 7.09 3.96 -0.44
C SER A 114 5.56 3.86 -0.27
N ILE A 115 5.04 3.92 0.96
CA ILE A 115 3.60 3.88 1.26
C ILE A 115 2.86 5.07 0.64
N LEU A 116 3.48 6.27 0.69
CA LEU A 116 2.88 7.52 0.20
C LEU A 116 3.28 7.84 -1.25
N ARG A 117 4.10 7.02 -1.90
CA ARG A 117 4.38 7.19 -3.32
C ARG A 117 3.13 6.97 -4.13
N GLN A 118 3.02 7.68 -5.23
CA GLN A 118 1.87 7.61 -6.12
C GLN A 118 2.28 7.07 -7.49
N ASP A 119 1.43 6.26 -8.07
CA ASP A 119 1.55 5.75 -9.45
C ASP A 119 1.20 6.86 -10.47
N ALA A 120 1.21 6.53 -11.77
CA ALA A 120 0.87 7.46 -12.84
C ALA A 120 -0.57 7.99 -12.76
N ARG A 121 -1.46 7.35 -12.00
CA ARG A 121 -2.84 7.78 -11.74
C ARG A 121 -2.99 8.52 -10.42
N GLY A 122 -1.90 8.76 -9.69
CA GLY A 122 -1.94 9.37 -8.37
C GLY A 122 -2.36 8.43 -7.24
N ARG A 123 -2.40 7.11 -7.46
CA ARG A 123 -2.82 6.13 -6.45
C ARG A 123 -1.61 5.64 -5.65
N ASP A 124 -1.79 5.52 -4.36
CA ASP A 124 -0.82 4.95 -3.43
C ASP A 124 -1.17 3.51 -3.00
N ALA A 125 -0.33 2.90 -2.17
CA ALA A 125 -0.53 1.53 -1.70
C ALA A 125 -1.79 1.37 -0.83
N ILE A 126 -2.21 2.42 -0.09
CA ILE A 126 -3.42 2.39 0.74
C ILE A 126 -4.66 2.44 -0.14
N MET A 127 -4.66 3.24 -1.20
CA MET A 127 -5.74 3.29 -2.18
C MET A 127 -5.90 1.96 -2.90
N GLU A 128 -4.78 1.32 -3.31
CA GLU A 128 -4.80 -0.01 -3.93
C GLU A 128 -5.36 -1.08 -2.97
N ALA A 129 -4.89 -1.13 -1.72
CA ALA A 129 -5.43 -2.04 -0.72
C ALA A 129 -6.93 -1.80 -0.45
N SER A 130 -7.36 -0.52 -0.44
CA SER A 130 -8.76 -0.12 -0.22
C SER A 130 -9.65 -0.49 -1.39
N LEU A 131 -9.17 -0.32 -2.62
CA LEU A 131 -9.86 -0.71 -3.85
C LEU A 131 -10.15 -2.22 -3.87
N HIS A 132 -9.18 -3.05 -3.44
CA HIS A 132 -9.30 -4.50 -3.45
C HIS A 132 -9.88 -5.10 -2.15
N GLY A 133 -10.21 -4.28 -1.14
CA GLY A 133 -10.87 -4.71 0.08
C GLY A 133 -9.96 -5.37 1.12
N HIS A 134 -8.66 -5.12 1.05
CA HIS A 134 -7.67 -5.73 1.93
C HIS A 134 -7.54 -4.97 3.27
N ASP A 135 -8.52 -5.11 4.16
CA ASP A 135 -8.61 -4.42 5.43
C ASP A 135 -7.34 -4.53 6.30
N THR A 136 -6.82 -5.74 6.46
CA THR A 136 -5.59 -5.97 7.23
C THR A 136 -4.39 -5.20 6.65
N LEU A 137 -4.29 -5.09 5.32
CA LEU A 137 -3.22 -4.34 4.68
C LEU A 137 -3.36 -2.84 4.91
N VAL A 138 -4.59 -2.32 4.85
CA VAL A 138 -4.87 -0.92 5.19
C VAL A 138 -4.40 -0.61 6.60
N GLN A 139 -4.68 -1.48 7.59
CA GLN A 139 -4.22 -1.31 8.97
C GLN A 139 -2.69 -1.30 9.07
N ILE A 140 -2.01 -2.23 8.40
CA ILE A 140 -0.54 -2.31 8.37
C ILE A 140 0.04 -1.03 7.76
N LEU A 141 -0.42 -0.64 6.56
CA LEU A 141 0.07 0.53 5.84
C LEU A 141 -0.13 1.82 6.65
N LEU A 142 -1.28 1.99 7.31
CA LEU A 142 -1.53 3.13 8.18
C LEU A 142 -0.62 3.16 9.42
N THR A 143 -0.21 1.98 9.91
CA THR A 143 0.71 1.88 11.06
C THR A 143 2.13 2.31 10.69
N TYR A 144 2.59 1.95 9.49
CA TYR A 144 3.93 2.31 9.01
C TYR A 144 3.99 3.64 8.27
N ALA A 145 2.86 4.28 7.98
CA ALA A 145 2.79 5.50 7.16
C ALA A 145 3.61 6.65 7.77
N PRO A 146 4.56 7.25 7.02
CA PRO A 146 5.33 8.38 7.47
C PRO A 146 4.41 9.59 7.69
N GLY A 147 4.59 10.30 8.80
CA GLY A 147 3.69 11.39 9.20
C GLY A 147 2.36 10.93 9.82
N GLY A 148 2.18 9.61 9.97
CA GLY A 148 1.01 8.99 10.59
C GLY A 148 -0.20 8.85 9.67
N ALA A 149 -1.25 8.22 10.20
CA ALA A 149 -2.45 7.91 9.43
C ALA A 149 -3.12 9.16 8.82
N ALA A 150 -3.09 10.31 9.49
CA ALA A 150 -3.71 11.53 8.98
C ALA A 150 -3.08 12.02 7.67
N ALA A 151 -1.74 11.97 7.56
CA ALA A 151 -1.03 12.34 6.34
C ALA A 151 -1.34 11.38 5.19
N ALA A 152 -1.39 10.08 5.48
CA ALA A 152 -1.71 9.04 4.51
C ALA A 152 -3.16 9.14 4.01
N LEU A 153 -4.11 9.36 4.91
CA LEU A 153 -5.53 9.50 4.58
C LEU A 153 -5.88 10.81 3.85
N ALA A 154 -4.97 11.79 3.88
CA ALA A 154 -5.13 13.04 3.14
C ALA A 154 -4.73 12.92 1.66
N GLN A 155 -4.10 11.83 1.23
CA GLN A 155 -3.74 11.60 -0.16
C GLN A 155 -4.97 11.39 -1.04
N ALA A 156 -4.84 11.80 -2.31
CA ALA A 156 -5.88 11.60 -3.32
C ALA A 156 -5.22 11.31 -4.67
N ASP A 157 -5.93 10.58 -5.52
CA ASP A 157 -5.52 10.33 -6.90
C ASP A 157 -5.68 11.57 -7.78
N VAL A 158 -5.40 11.45 -9.08
CA VAL A 158 -5.52 12.55 -10.06
C VAL A 158 -6.96 13.07 -10.21
N ASP A 159 -7.95 12.27 -9.88
CA ASP A 159 -9.37 12.59 -9.90
C ASP A 159 -9.89 13.08 -8.53
N GLY A 160 -9.02 13.23 -7.54
CA GLY A 160 -9.36 13.66 -6.20
C GLY A 160 -9.97 12.55 -5.32
N ASN A 161 -9.99 11.28 -5.77
CA ASN A 161 -10.50 10.18 -4.98
C ASN A 161 -9.50 9.80 -3.88
N THR A 162 -9.99 9.64 -2.68
CA THR A 162 -9.22 9.13 -1.53
C THR A 162 -9.39 7.62 -1.35
N ALA A 163 -8.62 6.99 -0.48
CA ALA A 163 -8.80 5.60 -0.11
C ALA A 163 -10.26 5.28 0.30
N LEU A 164 -10.95 6.24 0.95
CA LEU A 164 -12.36 6.09 1.33
C LEU A 164 -13.30 6.01 0.11
N HIS A 165 -13.04 6.78 -0.97
CA HIS A 165 -13.79 6.69 -2.21
C HIS A 165 -13.60 5.32 -2.86
N PHE A 166 -12.37 4.81 -2.93
CA PHE A 166 -12.08 3.49 -3.48
C PHE A 166 -12.74 2.35 -2.69
N ALA A 167 -12.71 2.41 -1.35
CA ALA A 167 -13.39 1.43 -0.52
C ALA A 167 -14.91 1.46 -0.72
N SER A 168 -15.49 2.66 -0.92
CA SER A 168 -16.93 2.84 -1.13
C SER A 168 -17.38 2.39 -2.51
N SER A 169 -16.58 2.69 -3.55
CA SER A 169 -16.88 2.30 -4.95
C SER A 169 -16.93 0.78 -5.15
N ASN A 170 -16.28 0.00 -4.28
CA ASN A 170 -16.30 -1.46 -4.34
C ASN A 170 -17.11 -2.12 -3.20
N GLY A 171 -17.73 -1.31 -2.33
CA GLY A 171 -18.54 -1.82 -1.22
C GLY A 171 -17.73 -2.54 -0.14
N ASN A 172 -16.47 -2.18 0.07
CA ASN A 172 -15.55 -2.81 1.03
C ASN A 172 -15.83 -2.34 2.46
N LEU A 173 -16.88 -2.85 3.09
CA LEU A 173 -17.41 -2.37 4.38
C LEU A 173 -16.38 -2.40 5.52
N LEU A 174 -15.52 -3.41 5.60
CA LEU A 174 -14.48 -3.50 6.62
C LEU A 174 -13.45 -2.38 6.45
N VAL A 175 -13.01 -2.15 5.22
CA VAL A 175 -12.06 -1.08 4.89
C VAL A 175 -12.66 0.29 5.18
N LEU A 176 -13.94 0.53 4.85
CA LEU A 176 -14.66 1.77 5.21
C LEU A 176 -14.58 2.04 6.70
N ARG A 177 -14.88 1.02 7.52
CA ARG A 177 -14.81 1.13 8.98
C ARG A 177 -13.40 1.45 9.47
N THR A 178 -12.39 0.76 8.94
CA THR A 178 -10.99 0.98 9.32
C THR A 178 -10.52 2.38 8.97
N LEU A 179 -10.79 2.86 7.74
CA LEU A 179 -10.42 4.20 7.30
C LEU A 179 -11.07 5.30 8.14
N LEU A 180 -12.39 5.18 8.43
CA LEU A 180 -13.10 6.14 9.28
C LEU A 180 -12.61 6.12 10.73
N ALA A 181 -12.32 4.92 11.28
CA ALA A 181 -11.75 4.79 12.62
C ALA A 181 -10.35 5.42 12.71
N ALA A 182 -9.57 5.35 11.62
CA ALA A 182 -8.26 6.00 11.51
C ALA A 182 -8.34 7.51 11.25
N GLY A 183 -9.54 8.07 11.03
CA GLY A 183 -9.76 9.51 10.89
C GLY A 183 -9.91 10.02 9.46
N ALA A 184 -10.24 9.15 8.49
CA ALA A 184 -10.53 9.57 7.14
C ALA A 184 -11.66 10.63 7.09
N ASP A 185 -11.51 11.62 6.22
CA ASP A 185 -12.50 12.67 6.04
C ASP A 185 -13.61 12.20 5.09
N ALA A 186 -14.77 11.90 5.67
CA ALA A 186 -15.95 11.47 4.93
C ALA A 186 -16.61 12.60 4.10
N GLY A 187 -16.34 13.86 4.45
CA GLY A 187 -16.88 15.02 3.74
C GLY A 187 -16.04 15.45 2.54
N ARG A 188 -14.86 14.86 2.35
CA ARG A 188 -13.99 15.22 1.22
C ARG A 188 -14.64 14.82 -0.11
N MET A 189 -14.63 15.76 -1.05
CA MET A 189 -15.17 15.58 -2.40
C MET A 189 -14.03 15.33 -3.38
N ASN A 190 -14.30 14.51 -4.40
CA ASN A 190 -13.43 14.31 -5.55
C ASN A 190 -13.63 15.41 -6.61
N ALA A 191 -12.98 15.30 -7.78
CA ALA A 191 -13.06 16.27 -8.86
C ALA A 191 -14.48 16.46 -9.43
N TRP A 192 -15.37 15.48 -9.25
CA TRP A 192 -16.78 15.56 -9.66
C TRP A 192 -17.72 16.05 -8.55
N SER A 193 -17.17 16.57 -7.44
CA SER A 193 -17.92 17.03 -6.27
C SER A 193 -18.70 15.89 -5.58
N TRP A 194 -18.24 14.65 -5.68
CA TRP A 194 -18.83 13.51 -5.02
C TRP A 194 -18.03 13.17 -3.75
N THR A 195 -18.76 12.95 -2.66
CA THR A 195 -18.21 12.34 -1.46
C THR A 195 -18.08 10.83 -1.62
N ALA A 196 -17.30 10.17 -0.76
CA ALA A 196 -17.20 8.71 -0.77
C ALA A 196 -18.58 8.03 -0.61
N GLU A 197 -19.53 8.64 0.10
CA GLU A 197 -20.90 8.17 0.22
C GLU A 197 -21.63 8.21 -1.13
N ALA A 198 -21.59 9.34 -1.83
CA ALA A 198 -22.20 9.49 -3.16
C ALA A 198 -21.53 8.63 -4.23
N TYR A 199 -20.28 8.22 -3.99
CA TYR A 199 -19.49 7.35 -4.87
C TYR A 199 -19.70 5.85 -4.62
N SER A 200 -20.64 5.48 -3.74
CA SER A 200 -20.90 4.09 -3.36
C SER A 200 -21.47 3.27 -4.52
N ALA A 201 -20.90 2.09 -4.77
CA ALA A 201 -21.41 1.18 -5.81
C ALA A 201 -22.74 0.49 -5.43
N THR A 202 -23.04 0.41 -4.14
CA THR A 202 -24.21 -0.31 -3.64
C THR A 202 -24.93 0.51 -2.57
N VAL A 203 -26.27 0.38 -2.51
CA VAL A 203 -27.08 0.99 -1.47
C VAL A 203 -26.65 0.52 -0.07
N GLN A 204 -26.19 -0.73 0.05
CA GLN A 204 -25.69 -1.27 1.32
C GLN A 204 -24.45 -0.50 1.80
N ALA A 205 -23.47 -0.23 0.91
CA ALA A 205 -22.28 0.52 1.25
C ALA A 205 -22.63 1.97 1.62
N GLU A 206 -23.53 2.62 0.87
CA GLU A 206 -24.00 3.97 1.16
C GLU A 206 -24.64 4.06 2.56
N VAL A 207 -25.62 3.20 2.87
CA VAL A 207 -26.30 3.18 4.18
C VAL A 207 -25.31 2.86 5.31
N TYR A 208 -24.40 1.91 5.08
CA TYR A 208 -23.38 1.56 6.05
C TYR A 208 -22.44 2.73 6.34
N LEU A 209 -21.96 3.40 5.29
CA LEU A 209 -21.08 4.56 5.41
C LEU A 209 -21.76 5.71 6.16
N LYS A 210 -23.02 6.03 5.81
CA LYS A 210 -23.86 7.01 6.54
C LYS A 210 -23.94 6.71 8.03
N THR A 211 -24.19 5.45 8.36
CA THR A 211 -24.31 5.02 9.77
C THR A 211 -22.99 5.21 10.50
N LEU A 212 -21.87 4.79 9.90
CA LEU A 212 -20.54 4.93 10.49
C LEU A 212 -20.14 6.40 10.68
N VAL A 213 -20.38 7.25 9.67
CA VAL A 213 -20.09 8.69 9.77
C VAL A 213 -20.87 9.30 10.93
N GLY A 214 -22.17 9.01 11.05
CA GLY A 214 -22.99 9.48 12.17
C GLY A 214 -22.51 8.98 13.55
N GLU A 215 -21.94 7.75 13.62
CA GLU A 215 -21.33 7.24 14.86
C GLU A 215 -20.03 7.96 15.20
N VAL A 216 -19.16 8.18 14.20
CA VAL A 216 -17.89 8.89 14.38
C VAL A 216 -18.14 10.32 14.84
N GLU A 217 -19.10 11.03 14.25
CA GLU A 217 -19.45 12.39 14.65
C GLU A 217 -20.00 12.46 16.07
N ARG A 218 -20.90 11.54 16.42
CA ARG A 218 -21.41 11.44 17.80
C ARG A 218 -20.29 11.22 18.81
N ARG A 219 -19.32 10.35 18.52
CA ARG A 219 -18.15 10.12 19.38
C ARG A 219 -17.25 11.37 19.49
N LYS A 220 -17.03 12.08 18.39
CA LYS A 220 -16.26 13.34 18.38
C LYS A 220 -16.95 14.41 19.23
N GLN A 221 -18.26 14.53 19.13
CA GLN A 221 -19.04 15.50 19.90
C GLN A 221 -19.02 15.17 21.40
N ALA A 222 -19.28 13.92 21.79
CA ALA A 222 -19.21 13.47 23.18
C ALA A 222 -17.82 13.70 23.80
N ARG A 223 -16.76 13.50 23.04
CA ARG A 223 -15.39 13.79 23.49
C ARG A 223 -15.17 15.28 23.72
N ARG A 224 -15.64 16.16 22.81
CA ARG A 224 -15.54 17.61 22.94
C ARG A 224 -16.33 18.12 24.18
N GLU A 225 -17.50 17.59 24.41
CA GLU A 225 -18.31 17.91 25.56
C GLU A 225 -17.64 17.47 26.89
N GLY A 226 -17.04 16.28 26.90
CA GLY A 226 -16.27 15.78 28.04
C GLY A 226 -15.01 16.60 28.32
N GLU A 227 -14.28 17.02 27.31
CA GLU A 227 -13.11 17.89 27.45
C GLU A 227 -13.49 19.32 27.91
N ALA A 228 -14.64 19.85 27.45
CA ALA A 228 -15.16 21.12 27.89
C ALA A 228 -15.61 21.08 29.37
N ALA A 229 -16.30 20.01 29.77
CA ALA A 229 -16.73 19.80 31.16
C ALA A 229 -15.54 19.65 32.13
N ALA A 230 -14.47 18.95 31.68
CA ALA A 230 -13.24 18.80 32.46
C ALA A 230 -12.49 20.14 32.66
N LYS A 231 -12.49 21.02 31.66
CA LYS A 231 -11.90 22.36 31.75
C LYS A 231 -12.67 23.27 32.69
N THR A 232 -14.01 23.23 32.67
CA THR A 232 -14.87 24.05 33.57
C THR A 232 -14.85 23.52 34.99
N GLY A 233 -14.83 22.20 35.22
CA GLY A 233 -14.74 21.61 36.56
C GLY A 233 -13.38 21.88 37.26
N GLY A 234 -12.27 22.02 36.51
CA GLY A 234 -10.98 22.41 37.03
C GLY A 234 -10.90 23.87 37.49
N ALA A 235 -11.59 24.78 36.80
CA ALA A 235 -11.64 26.21 37.17
C ALA A 235 -12.40 26.49 38.47
N VAL A 236 -13.45 25.71 38.75
CA VAL A 236 -14.23 25.87 40.00
C VAL A 236 -13.46 25.40 41.25
N ARG A 237 -12.50 24.49 41.15
CA ARG A 237 -11.67 24.04 42.27
C ARG A 237 -10.59 25.03 42.69
N LEU A 238 -10.14 25.90 41.78
CA LEU A 238 -9.08 26.90 42.08
C LEU A 238 -9.62 28.17 42.74
N VAL A 239 -10.92 28.48 42.64
CA VAL A 239 -11.54 29.67 43.26
C VAL A 239 -12.01 29.42 44.72
N GLY A 240 -12.07 28.16 45.17
CA GLY A 240 -12.52 27.78 46.50
C GLY A 240 -11.42 27.74 47.59
N GLN A 241 -10.18 28.11 47.32
CA GLN A 241 -9.06 28.02 48.29
C GLN A 241 -8.48 29.35 48.78
N GLU A 242 -9.06 30.49 48.41
CA GLU A 242 -8.57 31.81 48.87
C GLU A 242 -9.55 32.59 49.75
N VAL A 243 -10.34 31.95 50.62
CA VAL A 243 -11.04 32.66 51.69
C VAL A 243 -10.95 31.86 52.97
N GLY A 244 -9.88 32.16 53.75
CA GLY A 244 -9.74 31.60 55.09
C GLY A 244 -8.34 31.91 55.68
N ASP A 245 -8.09 33.17 56.06
CA ASP A 245 -7.45 33.61 57.31
C ASP A 245 -7.64 35.14 57.46
#